data_beabce51f8f1c4ce8ec3fefa640aa1fa
#
_entry.id   beabce51f8f1c4ce8ec3fefa640aa1fa
#
_cell.length_a   1.000
_cell.length_b   1.000
_cell.length_c   1.000
_cell.angle_alpha   90.00
_cell.angle_beta   90.00
_cell.angle_gamma   90.00
#
_symmetry.space_group_name_H-M   'P 1'
#
loop_
_entity.id
_entity.type
_entity.pdbx_description
1 polymer ?
#
loop_
_entity_poly.entity_id
_entity_poly.type
_entity_poly.pdbx_seq_one_letter_code
_entity_poly.pdbx_strand_id
1 'polypeptide(L)'
;MPTTQSDITLIGAGIMSATLGTLCQQLLPEKSLAILEKLTAPALESSHELNNAGTGHAALCELNYTPMQDNGNINISRAVAINEKFCQTLQMWAHWVNTGILSQPREFIRRLPHISFVEGESNVHFLKMRHAALVQHPFFAQMRYSEDLDVLRQWLPLMMTQRDKNIPIAATNVSTGTDINFGEVTRQLFDYLEKNKIPIHYQTEVSHITRTSEGKWLLTLNNKQQHLTNFVFIGCGGGSLKLLQQTHIPESKHIGGFPVSGLFLQCRNERVIAQHHAKVYGTAKVGAPPMSVPHLDTRYINGKKTLLFGPFAGFTPKFLKYGSAWDLAASIKAHNALSVAMAGIKNWTLTRYLLQQVSLSKTQRMDILREFVPNARDKDWELIVAGQRVQIIKDSATEKGVLQFGTEVVCAQDGSLAALLGASPGASTSVPIMLQVLQKCFSKHIMDLPKRLQTMMPSFGQSLSDSPELLQRVRNEIEVALQLADD
;
A
#
# COMPACT_ATOMS: atom_id res chain seq x y z
N MET A 1 -25.05 19.53 24.01
CA MET A 1 -24.88 19.45 22.54
C MET A 1 -25.46 18.12 22.09
N PRO A 2 -26.10 18.00 20.94
CA PRO A 2 -26.61 16.71 20.50
C PRO A 2 -25.46 15.72 20.32
N THR A 3 -25.57 14.56 20.97
CA THR A 3 -24.64 13.44 20.83
C THR A 3 -25.20 12.50 19.80
N THR A 4 -24.50 12.27 18.71
CA THR A 4 -24.83 11.22 17.73
C THR A 4 -24.29 9.88 18.19
N GLN A 5 -24.82 8.77 17.66
CA GLN A 5 -24.39 7.43 18.08
C GLN A 5 -24.38 6.45 16.90
N SER A 6 -23.43 5.51 16.91
CA SER A 6 -23.40 4.32 16.04
C SER A 6 -22.83 3.11 16.78
N ASP A 7 -23.05 1.90 16.28
CA ASP A 7 -22.37 0.71 16.79
C ASP A 7 -20.90 0.68 16.37
N ILE A 8 -20.64 1.07 15.13
CA ILE A 8 -19.32 1.04 14.49
C ILE A 8 -19.01 2.42 13.94
N THR A 9 -17.86 2.97 14.28
CA THR A 9 -17.36 4.22 13.67
C THR A 9 -16.01 4.00 13.02
N LEU A 10 -15.89 4.40 11.75
CA LEU A 10 -14.62 4.40 11.02
C LEU A 10 -14.11 5.83 10.90
N ILE A 11 -12.87 6.08 11.30
CA ILE A 11 -12.23 7.40 11.22
C ILE A 11 -11.24 7.40 10.05
N GLY A 12 -11.50 8.28 9.08
CA GLY A 12 -10.77 8.39 7.81
C GLY A 12 -11.49 7.70 6.66
N ALA A 13 -11.44 8.30 5.46
CA ALA A 13 -12.08 7.81 4.25
C ALA A 13 -11.08 7.32 3.19
N GLY A 14 -10.08 6.55 3.62
CA GLY A 14 -9.16 5.85 2.74
C GLY A 14 -9.61 4.43 2.40
N ILE A 15 -8.82 3.73 1.56
CA ILE A 15 -9.11 2.36 1.07
C ILE A 15 -9.38 1.35 2.21
N MET A 16 -8.76 1.52 3.38
CA MET A 16 -8.96 0.61 4.52
C MET A 16 -10.35 0.76 5.12
N SER A 17 -10.77 2.00 5.37
CA SER A 17 -12.14 2.27 5.87
C SER A 17 -13.18 1.91 4.82
N ALA A 18 -12.94 2.17 3.53
CA ALA A 18 -13.81 1.73 2.44
C ALA A 18 -13.98 0.21 2.45
N THR A 19 -12.87 -0.54 2.52
CA THR A 19 -12.87 -2.01 2.57
C THR A 19 -13.58 -2.53 3.83
N LEU A 20 -13.25 -2.00 5.01
CA LEU A 20 -13.86 -2.44 6.27
C LEU A 20 -15.35 -2.09 6.33
N GLY A 21 -15.71 -0.88 5.92
CA GLY A 21 -17.11 -0.42 5.89
C GLY A 21 -17.98 -1.29 4.98
N THR A 22 -17.50 -1.62 3.80
CA THR A 22 -18.17 -2.53 2.86
C THR A 22 -18.33 -3.92 3.45
N LEU A 23 -17.28 -4.47 4.07
CA LEU A 23 -17.35 -5.76 4.75
C LEU A 23 -18.32 -5.73 5.95
N CYS A 24 -18.31 -4.68 6.76
CA CYS A 24 -19.27 -4.52 7.87
C CYS A 24 -20.70 -4.45 7.34
N GLN A 25 -20.96 -3.68 6.29
CA GLN A 25 -22.30 -3.59 5.67
C GLN A 25 -22.81 -4.94 5.18
N GLN A 26 -21.91 -5.78 4.62
CA GLN A 26 -22.29 -7.11 4.13
C GLN A 26 -22.44 -8.15 5.26
N LEU A 27 -21.57 -8.10 6.27
CA LEU A 27 -21.44 -9.15 7.27
C LEU A 27 -22.18 -8.86 8.58
N LEU A 28 -22.45 -7.59 8.86
CA LEU A 28 -23.11 -7.07 10.09
C LEU A 28 -24.18 -6.04 9.73
N PRO A 29 -25.16 -6.36 8.85
CA PRO A 29 -26.13 -5.39 8.35
C PRO A 29 -27.04 -4.83 9.45
N GLU A 30 -27.14 -5.51 10.60
CA GLU A 30 -27.90 -5.08 11.77
C GLU A 30 -27.18 -4.02 12.61
N LYS A 31 -25.87 -3.80 12.37
CA LYS A 31 -25.08 -2.80 13.11
C LYS A 31 -25.11 -1.45 12.41
N SER A 32 -25.38 -0.41 13.16
CA SER A 32 -25.28 0.95 12.67
C SER A 32 -23.80 1.32 12.46
N LEU A 33 -23.50 1.85 11.26
CA LEU A 33 -22.16 2.25 10.85
C LEU A 33 -22.13 3.76 10.58
N ALA A 34 -21.09 4.46 11.00
CA ALA A 34 -20.81 5.85 10.64
C ALA A 34 -19.34 6.02 10.22
N ILE A 35 -19.08 6.96 9.31
CA ILE A 35 -17.74 7.27 8.84
C ILE A 35 -17.48 8.76 9.02
N LEU A 36 -16.34 9.10 9.62
CA LEU A 36 -15.93 10.48 9.90
C LEU A 36 -14.65 10.78 9.12
N GLU A 37 -14.71 11.74 8.20
CA GLU A 37 -13.57 12.15 7.37
C GLU A 37 -13.30 13.65 7.55
N LYS A 38 -12.03 13.95 7.83
CA LYS A 38 -11.54 15.32 8.00
C LYS A 38 -11.57 16.15 6.71
N LEU A 39 -11.31 15.50 5.56
CA LEU A 39 -11.23 16.16 4.25
C LEU A 39 -12.61 16.25 3.59
N THR A 40 -12.65 16.87 2.42
CA THR A 40 -13.89 17.16 1.69
C THR A 40 -14.46 15.99 0.90
N ALA A 41 -13.67 14.93 0.69
CA ALA A 41 -14.06 13.76 -0.08
C ALA A 41 -13.20 12.54 0.30
N PRO A 42 -13.59 11.31 -0.10
CA PRO A 42 -12.78 10.12 0.13
C PRO A 42 -11.52 10.11 -0.74
N ALA A 43 -10.53 9.32 -0.33
CA ALA A 43 -9.29 9.05 -1.08
C ALA A 43 -8.38 10.26 -1.38
N LEU A 44 -8.41 11.32 -0.58
CA LEU A 44 -7.59 12.52 -0.84
C LEU A 44 -6.16 12.46 -0.28
N GLU A 45 -5.85 11.50 0.59
CA GLU A 45 -4.50 11.29 1.17
C GLU A 45 -3.78 10.09 0.51
N SER A 46 -3.32 9.11 1.26
CA SER A 46 -2.50 8.00 0.75
C SER A 46 -3.17 7.16 -0.34
N SER A 47 -4.51 7.09 -0.35
CA SER A 47 -5.27 6.35 -1.37
C SER A 47 -5.39 7.11 -2.70
N HIS A 48 -5.12 8.42 -2.73
CA HIS A 48 -5.19 9.22 -3.95
C HIS A 48 -4.24 8.66 -5.02
N GLU A 49 -4.70 8.62 -6.26
CA GLU A 49 -4.02 7.99 -7.40
C GLU A 49 -2.61 8.51 -7.69
N LEU A 50 -2.32 9.77 -7.39
CA LEU A 50 -0.99 10.39 -7.53
C LEU A 50 -0.13 10.29 -6.25
N ASN A 51 -0.69 9.81 -5.14
CA ASN A 51 0.04 9.70 -3.88
C ASN A 51 0.68 8.32 -3.67
N ASN A 52 0.52 7.41 -4.63
CA ASN A 52 1.09 6.06 -4.62
C ASN A 52 1.45 5.60 -6.04
N ALA A 53 2.20 4.51 -6.13
CA ALA A 53 2.64 3.93 -7.41
C ALA A 53 1.55 3.13 -8.14
N GLY A 54 0.42 2.84 -7.50
CA GLY A 54 -0.65 2.01 -8.06
C GLY A 54 -0.22 0.60 -8.42
N THR A 55 0.79 0.07 -7.77
CA THR A 55 1.27 -1.28 -8.05
C THR A 55 0.38 -2.30 -7.35
N GLY A 56 -0.14 -3.25 -8.11
CA GLY A 56 -0.70 -4.47 -7.55
C GLY A 56 0.41 -5.36 -7.02
N HIS A 57 0.74 -5.22 -5.74
CA HIS A 57 1.89 -5.87 -5.12
C HIS A 57 1.71 -7.39 -5.04
N ALA A 58 2.09 -8.08 -6.12
CA ALA A 58 2.11 -9.54 -6.23
C ALA A 58 3.53 -10.11 -6.13
N ALA A 59 4.51 -9.32 -5.70
CA ALA A 59 5.93 -9.67 -5.61
C ALA A 59 6.56 -10.09 -6.95
N LEU A 60 6.06 -9.54 -8.05
CA LEU A 60 6.52 -9.91 -9.39
C LEU A 60 7.80 -9.17 -9.77
N CYS A 61 7.90 -7.87 -9.44
CA CYS A 61 9.02 -7.01 -9.81
C CYS A 61 9.84 -6.49 -8.62
N GLU A 62 9.37 -6.62 -7.40
CA GLU A 62 10.04 -6.09 -6.20
C GLU A 62 11.14 -7.05 -5.72
N LEU A 63 12.39 -6.66 -5.92
CA LEU A 63 13.56 -7.50 -5.61
C LEU A 63 13.77 -7.70 -4.09
N ASN A 64 13.35 -6.76 -3.27
CA ASN A 64 13.52 -6.79 -1.81
C ASN A 64 12.65 -7.82 -1.09
N TYR A 65 11.71 -8.48 -1.79
CA TYR A 65 10.91 -9.57 -1.22
C TYR A 65 11.57 -10.94 -1.33
N THR A 66 12.72 -11.01 -2.00
CA THR A 66 13.44 -12.24 -2.29
C THR A 66 14.94 -12.08 -1.94
N PRO A 67 15.29 -11.91 -0.65
CA PRO A 67 16.68 -11.72 -0.27
C PRO A 67 17.51 -12.98 -0.52
N MET A 68 18.77 -12.78 -0.92
CA MET A 68 19.76 -13.84 -0.93
C MET A 68 20.20 -14.13 0.50
N GLN A 69 20.26 -15.40 0.86
CA GLN A 69 20.72 -15.88 2.16
C GLN A 69 22.23 -16.11 2.14
N ASP A 70 22.84 -16.28 3.30
CA ASP A 70 24.29 -16.51 3.45
C ASP A 70 24.79 -17.75 2.72
N ASN A 71 23.92 -18.74 2.50
CA ASN A 71 24.21 -19.96 1.73
C ASN A 71 24.07 -19.79 0.22
N GLY A 72 23.81 -18.56 -0.28
CA GLY A 72 23.61 -18.24 -1.68
C GLY A 72 22.21 -18.55 -2.24
N ASN A 73 21.31 -19.12 -1.44
CA ASN A 73 19.94 -19.41 -1.88
C ASN A 73 19.04 -18.16 -1.80
N ILE A 74 18.05 -18.10 -2.67
CA ILE A 74 17.03 -17.04 -2.64
C ILE A 74 15.85 -17.47 -1.77
N ASN A 75 15.53 -16.67 -0.75
CA ASN A 75 14.34 -16.90 0.07
C ASN A 75 13.11 -16.26 -0.59
N ILE A 76 12.16 -17.09 -1.05
CA ILE A 76 10.94 -16.63 -1.72
C ILE A 76 9.71 -16.55 -0.80
N SER A 77 9.81 -16.96 0.47
CA SER A 77 8.66 -17.08 1.38
C SER A 77 7.85 -15.79 1.52
N ARG A 78 8.55 -14.64 1.59
CA ARG A 78 7.89 -13.34 1.68
C ARG A 78 7.17 -12.97 0.38
N ALA A 79 7.76 -13.29 -0.78
CA ALA A 79 7.15 -13.05 -2.07
C ALA A 79 5.86 -13.88 -2.24
N VAL A 80 5.89 -15.16 -1.86
CA VAL A 80 4.71 -16.04 -1.85
C VAL A 80 3.61 -15.48 -0.96
N ALA A 81 3.92 -15.13 0.28
CA ALA A 81 2.93 -14.59 1.23
C ALA A 81 2.30 -13.28 0.76
N ILE A 82 3.05 -12.40 0.09
CA ILE A 82 2.53 -11.13 -0.45
C ILE A 82 1.62 -11.42 -1.66
N ASN A 83 2.02 -12.33 -2.56
CA ASN A 83 1.22 -12.72 -3.71
C ASN A 83 -0.14 -13.29 -3.26
N GLU A 84 -0.13 -14.20 -2.30
CA GLU A 84 -1.34 -14.80 -1.75
C GLU A 84 -2.30 -13.77 -1.15
N LYS A 85 -1.77 -12.83 -0.35
CA LYS A 85 -2.56 -11.72 0.21
C LYS A 85 -3.16 -10.82 -0.86
N PHE A 86 -2.42 -10.53 -1.92
CA PHE A 86 -2.94 -9.74 -3.02
C PHE A 86 -4.01 -10.53 -3.80
N CYS A 87 -3.80 -11.82 -4.02
CA CYS A 87 -4.81 -12.70 -4.64
C CYS A 87 -6.13 -12.73 -3.85
N GLN A 88 -6.08 -12.72 -2.51
CA GLN A 88 -7.28 -12.57 -1.67
C GLN A 88 -8.00 -11.24 -1.91
N THR A 89 -7.24 -10.14 -2.07
CA THR A 89 -7.83 -8.83 -2.42
C THR A 89 -8.52 -8.88 -3.77
N LEU A 90 -7.89 -9.48 -4.78
CA LEU A 90 -8.46 -9.59 -6.13
C LEU A 90 -9.72 -10.47 -6.14
N GLN A 91 -9.76 -11.57 -5.39
CA GLN A 91 -10.96 -12.41 -5.24
C GLN A 91 -12.13 -11.61 -4.65
N MET A 92 -11.88 -10.84 -3.59
CA MET A 92 -12.92 -10.01 -2.99
C MET A 92 -13.40 -8.93 -3.95
N TRP A 93 -12.50 -8.27 -4.68
CA TRP A 93 -12.90 -7.28 -5.70
C TRP A 93 -13.69 -7.93 -6.84
N ALA A 94 -13.31 -9.12 -7.29
CA ALA A 94 -14.07 -9.90 -8.27
C ALA A 94 -15.48 -10.22 -7.76
N HIS A 95 -15.60 -10.65 -6.50
CA HIS A 95 -16.91 -10.84 -5.85
C HIS A 95 -17.71 -9.54 -5.81
N TRP A 96 -17.11 -8.43 -5.45
CA TRP A 96 -17.78 -7.13 -5.41
C TRP A 96 -18.18 -6.60 -6.79
N VAL A 97 -17.45 -6.90 -7.84
CA VAL A 97 -17.87 -6.62 -9.22
C VAL A 97 -19.08 -7.48 -9.59
N ASN A 98 -19.02 -8.78 -9.35
CA ASN A 98 -20.09 -9.73 -9.66
C ASN A 98 -21.40 -9.44 -8.89
N THR A 99 -21.30 -8.81 -7.71
CA THR A 99 -22.46 -8.40 -6.89
C THR A 99 -22.87 -6.94 -7.08
N GLY A 100 -22.22 -6.20 -7.98
CA GLY A 100 -22.57 -4.81 -8.30
C GLY A 100 -22.13 -3.78 -7.26
N ILE A 101 -21.24 -4.15 -6.32
CA ILE A 101 -20.64 -3.24 -5.33
C ILE A 101 -19.59 -2.38 -5.99
N LEU A 102 -18.72 -2.98 -6.80
CA LEU A 102 -17.81 -2.29 -7.70
C LEU A 102 -18.38 -2.41 -9.14
N SER A 103 -18.43 -1.31 -9.88
CA SER A 103 -19.20 -1.28 -11.14
C SER A 103 -18.34 -1.21 -12.39
N GLN A 104 -17.15 -0.65 -12.33
CA GLN A 104 -16.33 -0.33 -13.50
C GLN A 104 -14.87 -0.75 -13.28
N PRO A 105 -14.54 -2.06 -13.40
CA PRO A 105 -13.22 -2.57 -13.09
C PRO A 105 -12.11 -1.89 -13.90
N ARG A 106 -12.34 -1.59 -15.19
CA ARG A 106 -11.33 -0.93 -16.04
C ARG A 106 -10.96 0.50 -15.60
N GLU A 107 -11.72 1.15 -14.73
CA GLU A 107 -11.39 2.46 -14.18
C GLU A 107 -10.39 2.36 -13.00
N PHE A 108 -10.39 1.20 -12.31
CA PHE A 108 -9.53 1.04 -11.14
C PHE A 108 -8.43 -0.01 -11.28
N ILE A 109 -8.54 -1.00 -12.16
CA ILE A 109 -7.52 -2.01 -12.37
C ILE A 109 -7.32 -2.31 -13.86
N ARG A 110 -6.06 -2.45 -14.27
CA ARG A 110 -5.68 -2.82 -15.64
C ARG A 110 -4.53 -3.79 -15.63
N ARG A 111 -4.51 -4.70 -16.60
CA ARG A 111 -3.36 -5.55 -16.90
C ARG A 111 -2.17 -4.66 -17.28
N LEU A 112 -1.03 -4.91 -16.69
CA LEU A 112 0.20 -4.20 -17.00
C LEU A 112 1.42 -5.07 -16.63
N PRO A 113 2.38 -5.30 -17.54
CA PRO A 113 3.57 -6.08 -17.22
C PRO A 113 4.34 -5.52 -16.02
N HIS A 114 4.75 -6.41 -15.12
CA HIS A 114 5.67 -6.10 -14.03
C HIS A 114 7.05 -6.65 -14.37
N ILE A 115 8.05 -5.78 -14.37
CA ILE A 115 9.41 -6.07 -14.83
C ILE A 115 10.39 -5.69 -13.72
N SER A 116 11.31 -6.61 -13.38
CA SER A 116 12.51 -6.23 -12.63
C SER A 116 13.61 -5.98 -13.66
N PHE A 117 14.32 -4.86 -13.54
CA PHE A 117 15.43 -4.49 -14.42
C PHE A 117 16.69 -4.22 -13.61
N VAL A 118 17.80 -4.80 -14.01
CA VAL A 118 19.07 -4.68 -13.29
C VAL A 118 20.23 -4.45 -14.25
N GLU A 119 21.29 -3.79 -13.73
CA GLU A 119 22.55 -3.52 -14.42
C GLU A 119 23.73 -4.00 -13.57
N GLY A 120 24.78 -4.44 -14.24
CA GLY A 120 26.03 -4.92 -13.66
C GLY A 120 26.02 -6.42 -13.36
N GLU A 121 27.18 -7.06 -13.47
CA GLU A 121 27.34 -8.53 -13.37
C GLU A 121 26.73 -9.13 -12.10
N SER A 122 27.01 -8.52 -10.95
CA SER A 122 26.49 -9.01 -9.65
C SER A 122 24.95 -8.98 -9.59
N ASN A 123 24.34 -7.92 -10.11
CA ASN A 123 22.88 -7.79 -10.12
C ASN A 123 22.24 -8.73 -11.15
N VAL A 124 22.86 -8.92 -12.29
CA VAL A 124 22.44 -9.89 -13.32
C VAL A 124 22.47 -11.31 -12.74
N HIS A 125 23.56 -11.67 -12.06
CA HIS A 125 23.66 -12.96 -11.37
C HIS A 125 22.57 -13.14 -10.32
N PHE A 126 22.35 -12.14 -9.46
CA PHE A 126 21.26 -12.18 -8.47
C PHE A 126 19.89 -12.36 -9.12
N LEU A 127 19.59 -11.60 -10.18
CA LEU A 127 18.29 -11.69 -10.86
C LEU A 127 18.05 -13.06 -11.49
N LYS A 128 19.11 -13.67 -12.04
CA LYS A 128 19.08 -15.03 -12.60
C LYS A 128 18.76 -16.08 -11.53
N MET A 129 19.45 -15.99 -10.38
CA MET A 129 19.18 -16.88 -9.23
C MET A 129 17.75 -16.69 -8.69
N ARG A 130 17.32 -15.43 -8.58
CA ARG A 130 15.94 -15.09 -8.17
C ARG A 130 14.90 -15.70 -9.11
N HIS A 131 15.10 -15.55 -10.42
CA HIS A 131 14.20 -16.13 -11.42
C HIS A 131 14.14 -17.65 -11.27
N ALA A 132 15.28 -18.32 -11.20
CA ALA A 132 15.35 -19.77 -11.07
C ALA A 132 14.61 -20.29 -9.81
N ALA A 133 14.68 -19.56 -8.70
CA ALA A 133 13.96 -19.91 -7.47
C ALA A 133 12.45 -19.66 -7.58
N LEU A 134 12.03 -18.52 -8.16
CA LEU A 134 10.63 -18.12 -8.23
C LEU A 134 9.82 -18.99 -9.20
N VAL A 135 10.34 -19.33 -10.38
CA VAL A 135 9.57 -20.08 -11.40
C VAL A 135 9.21 -21.50 -10.97
N GLN A 136 9.84 -22.04 -9.92
CA GLN A 136 9.46 -23.33 -9.33
C GLN A 136 8.14 -23.24 -8.55
N HIS A 137 7.70 -22.02 -8.20
CA HIS A 137 6.47 -21.83 -7.44
C HIS A 137 5.30 -21.48 -8.37
N PRO A 138 4.08 -22.07 -8.21
CA PRO A 138 2.95 -21.87 -9.11
C PRO A 138 2.54 -20.41 -9.33
N PHE A 139 2.75 -19.51 -8.34
CA PHE A 139 2.45 -18.09 -8.47
C PHE A 139 3.32 -17.38 -9.49
N PHE A 140 4.54 -17.84 -9.73
CA PHE A 140 5.55 -17.17 -10.55
C PHE A 140 5.97 -17.99 -11.77
N ALA A 141 5.33 -19.14 -12.04
CA ALA A 141 5.70 -20.04 -13.13
C ALA A 141 5.73 -19.40 -14.53
N GLN A 142 4.99 -18.30 -14.72
CA GLN A 142 4.95 -17.55 -15.99
C GLN A 142 6.01 -16.44 -16.09
N MET A 143 6.88 -16.27 -15.07
CA MET A 143 7.93 -15.27 -15.10
C MET A 143 8.96 -15.62 -16.17
N ARG A 144 9.29 -14.66 -17.03
CA ARG A 144 10.29 -14.78 -18.07
C ARG A 144 11.55 -14.02 -17.67
N TYR A 145 12.71 -14.52 -18.06
CA TYR A 145 14.02 -13.88 -17.85
C TYR A 145 14.72 -13.68 -19.17
N SER A 146 15.44 -12.57 -19.33
CA SER A 146 16.29 -12.34 -20.51
C SER A 146 17.47 -11.43 -20.19
N GLU A 147 18.62 -11.74 -20.84
CA GLU A 147 19.79 -10.89 -21.00
C GLU A 147 19.93 -10.43 -22.45
N ASP A 148 19.08 -10.93 -23.36
CA ASP A 148 19.10 -10.61 -24.78
C ASP A 148 18.61 -9.18 -25.02
N LEU A 149 19.47 -8.35 -25.64
CA LEU A 149 19.18 -6.94 -25.90
C LEU A 149 17.97 -6.72 -26.81
N ASP A 150 17.69 -7.62 -27.76
CA ASP A 150 16.58 -7.47 -28.68
C ASP A 150 15.25 -7.80 -27.96
N VAL A 151 15.26 -8.79 -27.09
CA VAL A 151 14.12 -9.09 -26.19
C VAL A 151 13.88 -7.92 -25.24
N LEU A 152 14.94 -7.37 -24.64
CA LEU A 152 14.82 -6.24 -23.72
C LEU A 152 14.34 -4.97 -24.44
N ARG A 153 14.71 -4.74 -25.71
CA ARG A 153 14.15 -3.63 -26.52
C ARG A 153 12.65 -3.79 -26.77
N GLN A 154 12.17 -5.02 -26.95
CA GLN A 154 10.73 -5.28 -27.10
C GLN A 154 9.97 -5.03 -25.79
N TRP A 155 10.54 -5.44 -24.64
CA TRP A 155 9.87 -5.25 -23.35
C TRP A 155 9.94 -3.81 -22.86
N LEU A 156 11.05 -3.10 -23.11
CA LEU A 156 11.39 -1.80 -22.51
C LEU A 156 11.94 -0.82 -23.57
N PRO A 157 11.20 -0.52 -24.65
CA PRO A 157 11.72 0.29 -25.76
C PRO A 157 12.25 1.66 -25.30
N LEU A 158 11.54 2.35 -24.39
CA LEU A 158 11.95 3.64 -23.84
C LEU A 158 13.29 3.55 -23.07
N MET A 159 13.47 2.51 -22.26
CA MET A 159 14.64 2.35 -21.42
C MET A 159 15.87 1.84 -22.19
N MET A 160 15.65 1.16 -23.31
CA MET A 160 16.74 0.61 -24.13
C MET A 160 17.24 1.58 -25.19
N THR A 161 16.56 2.71 -25.40
CA THR A 161 16.98 3.75 -26.36
C THR A 161 18.26 4.43 -25.87
N GLN A 162 19.36 4.35 -26.67
CA GLN A 162 20.69 4.92 -26.37
C GLN A 162 21.38 4.33 -25.13
N ARG A 163 20.96 3.14 -24.67
CA ARG A 163 21.62 2.47 -23.55
C ARG A 163 22.98 1.90 -23.97
N ASP A 164 23.98 2.00 -23.10
CA ASP A 164 25.28 1.42 -23.29
C ASP A 164 25.19 -0.11 -23.37
N LYS A 165 25.68 -0.68 -24.46
CA LYS A 165 25.65 -2.13 -24.73
C LYS A 165 26.74 -2.91 -24.01
N ASN A 166 27.74 -2.22 -23.46
CA ASN A 166 28.88 -2.84 -22.77
C ASN A 166 28.57 -3.16 -21.31
N ILE A 167 27.51 -2.58 -20.76
CA ILE A 167 27.07 -2.84 -19.38
C ILE A 167 26.17 -4.08 -19.39
N PRO A 168 26.51 -5.15 -18.64
CA PRO A 168 25.63 -6.30 -18.50
C PRO A 168 24.28 -5.88 -17.91
N ILE A 169 23.19 -6.27 -18.54
CA ILE A 169 21.82 -5.99 -18.11
C ILE A 169 20.97 -7.23 -18.20
N ALA A 170 19.99 -7.33 -17.32
CA ALA A 170 18.97 -8.38 -17.36
C ALA A 170 17.61 -7.86 -16.89
N ALA A 171 16.56 -8.54 -17.33
CA ALA A 171 15.21 -8.28 -16.81
C ALA A 171 14.43 -9.58 -16.60
N THR A 172 13.51 -9.54 -15.62
CA THR A 172 12.40 -10.49 -15.54
C THR A 172 11.09 -9.79 -15.92
N ASN A 173 10.20 -10.51 -16.60
CA ASN A 173 8.91 -9.99 -17.06
C ASN A 173 7.78 -10.94 -16.69
N VAL A 174 6.73 -10.40 -16.07
CA VAL A 174 5.46 -11.09 -15.82
C VAL A 174 4.34 -10.25 -16.43
N SER A 175 3.72 -10.74 -17.49
CA SER A 175 2.65 -10.02 -18.22
C SER A 175 1.38 -9.83 -17.40
N THR A 176 1.15 -10.69 -16.40
CA THR A 176 -0.04 -10.69 -15.56
C THR A 176 0.00 -9.71 -14.37
N GLY A 177 0.95 -8.79 -14.34
CA GLY A 177 0.97 -7.68 -13.39
C GLY A 177 -0.20 -6.71 -13.57
N THR A 178 -0.37 -5.77 -12.64
CA THR A 178 -1.50 -4.82 -12.69
C THR A 178 -1.11 -3.42 -12.27
N ASP A 179 -1.72 -2.41 -12.92
CA ASP A 179 -1.81 -1.04 -12.42
C ASP A 179 -3.17 -0.84 -11.75
N ILE A 180 -3.18 -0.21 -10.56
CA ILE A 180 -4.37 -0.01 -9.76
C ILE A 180 -4.54 1.47 -9.42
N ASN A 181 -5.71 2.00 -9.72
CA ASN A 181 -6.17 3.28 -9.19
C ASN A 181 -6.88 3.06 -7.85
N PHE A 182 -6.12 3.05 -6.74
CA PHE A 182 -6.68 2.85 -5.41
C PHE A 182 -7.67 3.96 -5.02
N GLY A 183 -7.49 5.16 -5.54
CA GLY A 183 -8.44 6.25 -5.36
C GLY A 183 -9.80 5.89 -5.92
N GLU A 184 -9.84 5.33 -7.12
CA GLU A 184 -11.10 4.93 -7.76
C GLU A 184 -11.79 3.76 -7.05
N VAL A 185 -11.05 2.70 -6.68
CA VAL A 185 -11.62 1.63 -5.83
C VAL A 185 -12.24 2.21 -4.57
N THR A 186 -11.53 3.14 -3.91
CA THR A 186 -12.01 3.76 -2.68
C THR A 186 -13.30 4.53 -2.94
N ARG A 187 -13.37 5.35 -3.99
CA ARG A 187 -14.57 6.13 -4.35
C ARG A 187 -15.77 5.22 -4.63
N GLN A 188 -15.61 4.19 -5.46
CA GLN A 188 -16.71 3.26 -5.77
C GLN A 188 -17.22 2.51 -4.53
N LEU A 189 -16.35 2.13 -3.61
CA LEU A 189 -16.77 1.53 -2.34
C LEU A 189 -17.52 2.54 -1.45
N PHE A 190 -17.10 3.82 -1.43
CA PHE A 190 -17.84 4.87 -0.73
C PHE A 190 -19.19 5.16 -1.38
N ASP A 191 -19.27 5.19 -2.71
CA ASP A 191 -20.53 5.32 -3.44
C ASP A 191 -21.51 4.19 -3.08
N TYR A 192 -21.01 2.95 -2.95
CA TYR A 192 -21.82 1.83 -2.46
C TYR A 192 -22.33 2.05 -1.05
N LEU A 193 -21.47 2.52 -0.13
CA LEU A 193 -21.87 2.80 1.24
C LEU A 193 -22.93 3.93 1.32
N GLU A 194 -22.77 5.00 0.55
CA GLU A 194 -23.74 6.11 0.45
C GLU A 194 -25.08 5.64 -0.12
N LYS A 195 -25.07 4.81 -1.17
CA LYS A 195 -26.30 4.18 -1.73
C LYS A 195 -27.03 3.33 -0.69
N ASN A 196 -26.29 2.69 0.22
CA ASN A 196 -26.84 1.94 1.35
C ASN A 196 -27.16 2.82 2.57
N LYS A 197 -27.15 4.15 2.40
CA LYS A 197 -27.53 5.14 3.44
C LYS A 197 -26.64 5.09 4.69
N ILE A 198 -25.38 4.67 4.55
CA ILE A 198 -24.40 4.77 5.63
C ILE A 198 -24.04 6.25 5.81
N PRO A 199 -24.19 6.82 7.02
CA PRO A 199 -23.78 8.20 7.28
C PRO A 199 -22.26 8.39 7.08
N ILE A 200 -21.89 9.27 6.15
CA ILE A 200 -20.51 9.69 5.90
C ILE A 200 -20.43 11.19 6.14
N HIS A 201 -19.65 11.58 7.13
CA HIS A 201 -19.50 12.98 7.53
C HIS A 201 -18.13 13.49 7.06
N TYR A 202 -18.11 14.17 5.93
CA TYR A 202 -16.94 14.89 5.43
C TYR A 202 -16.70 16.18 6.22
N GLN A 203 -15.49 16.74 6.13
CA GLN A 203 -15.06 17.95 6.85
C GLN A 203 -15.23 17.82 8.38
N THR A 204 -15.21 16.58 8.88
CA THR A 204 -15.47 16.25 10.28
C THR A 204 -14.22 15.59 10.88
N GLU A 205 -13.40 16.40 11.53
CA GLU A 205 -12.18 15.93 12.20
C GLU A 205 -12.49 15.42 13.62
N VAL A 206 -12.06 14.21 13.90
CA VAL A 206 -12.02 13.71 15.29
C VAL A 206 -10.79 14.30 15.97
N SER A 207 -11.01 15.20 16.93
CA SER A 207 -9.94 15.89 17.68
C SER A 207 -9.49 15.11 18.91
N HIS A 208 -10.43 14.44 19.60
CA HIS A 208 -10.19 13.63 20.80
C HIS A 208 -10.98 12.34 20.78
N ILE A 209 -10.41 11.32 21.40
CA ILE A 209 -11.01 10.02 21.63
C ILE A 209 -10.79 9.61 23.07
N THR A 210 -11.87 9.32 23.80
CA THR A 210 -11.83 8.91 25.19
C THR A 210 -12.77 7.75 25.45
N ARG A 211 -12.51 6.96 26.47
CA ARG A 211 -13.38 5.86 26.88
C ARG A 211 -14.33 6.33 27.97
N THR A 212 -15.61 5.99 27.85
CA THR A 212 -16.62 6.28 28.87
C THR A 212 -16.59 5.23 29.97
N SER A 213 -17.22 5.54 31.11
CA SER A 213 -17.42 4.59 32.22
C SER A 213 -18.20 3.33 31.80
N GLU A 214 -19.06 3.45 30.79
CA GLU A 214 -19.83 2.33 30.22
C GLU A 214 -19.05 1.48 29.23
N GLY A 215 -17.76 1.78 29.01
CA GLY A 215 -16.91 1.05 28.08
C GLY A 215 -17.05 1.42 26.59
N LYS A 216 -17.85 2.43 26.26
CA LYS A 216 -17.98 2.97 24.90
C LYS A 216 -16.88 3.99 24.59
N TRP A 217 -16.71 4.33 23.33
CA TRP A 217 -15.81 5.38 22.87
C TRP A 217 -16.58 6.67 22.61
N LEU A 218 -16.11 7.76 23.19
CA LEU A 218 -16.59 9.11 22.96
C LEU A 218 -15.61 9.87 22.07
N LEU A 219 -16.07 10.24 20.88
CA LEU A 219 -15.31 11.01 19.90
C LEU A 219 -15.74 12.47 19.98
N THR A 220 -14.79 13.38 20.20
CA THR A 220 -15.01 14.82 20.13
C THR A 220 -14.61 15.32 18.76
N LEU A 221 -15.54 16.01 18.09
CA LEU A 221 -15.35 16.52 16.74
C LEU A 221 -14.83 17.97 16.75
N ASN A 222 -14.30 18.44 15.61
CA ASN A 222 -13.77 19.81 15.43
C ASN A 222 -14.81 20.92 15.72
N ASN A 223 -16.11 20.63 15.50
CA ASN A 223 -17.22 21.52 15.82
C ASN A 223 -17.73 21.41 17.27
N LYS A 224 -16.97 20.73 18.14
CA LYS A 224 -17.31 20.40 19.54
C LYS A 224 -18.52 19.49 19.74
N GLN A 225 -19.10 18.95 18.67
CA GLN A 225 -20.09 17.86 18.78
C GLN A 225 -19.42 16.59 19.29
N GLN A 226 -20.24 15.71 19.83
CA GLN A 226 -19.80 14.41 20.35
C GLN A 226 -20.47 13.27 19.59
N HIS A 227 -19.71 12.20 19.36
CA HIS A 227 -20.21 10.98 18.76
C HIS A 227 -19.84 9.79 19.65
N LEU A 228 -20.83 9.00 20.04
CA LEU A 228 -20.66 7.82 20.90
C LEU A 228 -20.69 6.55 20.04
N THR A 229 -19.80 5.61 20.34
CA THR A 229 -19.74 4.36 19.55
C THR A 229 -19.23 3.18 20.36
N ASN A 230 -19.65 1.96 19.99
CA ASN A 230 -19.20 0.73 20.64
C ASN A 230 -17.85 0.27 20.12
N PHE A 231 -17.59 0.47 18.82
CA PHE A 231 -16.32 0.11 18.16
C PHE A 231 -15.78 1.26 17.34
N VAL A 232 -14.47 1.46 17.39
CA VAL A 232 -13.75 2.45 16.58
C VAL A 232 -12.69 1.79 15.73
N PHE A 233 -12.68 2.09 14.43
CA PHE A 233 -11.55 1.84 13.55
C PHE A 233 -10.82 3.15 13.24
N ILE A 234 -9.54 3.25 13.60
CA ILE A 234 -8.70 4.40 13.30
C ILE A 234 -7.92 4.13 12.01
N GLY A 235 -8.49 4.58 10.87
CA GLY A 235 -8.00 4.38 9.52
C GLY A 235 -7.44 5.67 8.86
N CYS A 236 -6.82 6.56 9.67
CA CYS A 236 -6.42 7.91 9.25
C CYS A 236 -5.02 7.97 8.59
N GLY A 237 -4.48 6.84 8.09
CA GLY A 237 -3.12 6.80 7.56
C GLY A 237 -2.10 7.28 8.59
N GLY A 238 -1.21 8.22 8.24
CA GLY A 238 -0.23 8.78 9.18
C GLY A 238 -0.85 9.44 10.41
N GLY A 239 -2.09 9.95 10.33
CA GLY A 239 -2.81 10.55 11.44
C GLY A 239 -3.29 9.55 12.50
N SER A 240 -3.29 8.25 12.21
CA SER A 240 -3.76 7.21 13.12
C SER A 240 -2.98 7.17 14.44
N LEU A 241 -1.66 7.41 14.41
CA LEU A 241 -0.83 7.37 15.61
C LEU A 241 -1.27 8.38 16.66
N LYS A 242 -1.60 9.61 16.26
CA LYS A 242 -2.04 10.69 17.15
C LYS A 242 -3.33 10.30 17.90
N LEU A 243 -4.31 9.74 17.20
CA LEU A 243 -5.57 9.31 17.81
C LEU A 243 -5.38 8.06 18.67
N LEU A 244 -4.59 7.09 18.19
CA LEU A 244 -4.30 5.88 18.95
C LEU A 244 -3.63 6.19 20.29
N GLN A 245 -2.70 7.15 20.35
CA GLN A 245 -2.06 7.57 21.60
C GLN A 245 -3.04 8.16 22.61
N GLN A 246 -4.14 8.77 22.17
CA GLN A 246 -5.16 9.34 23.06
C GLN A 246 -6.09 8.27 23.66
N THR A 247 -6.14 7.07 23.08
CA THR A 247 -7.01 5.99 23.59
C THR A 247 -6.49 5.38 24.88
N HIS A 248 -5.21 5.58 25.19
CA HIS A 248 -4.52 5.01 26.34
C HIS A 248 -4.62 3.49 26.48
N ILE A 249 -4.94 2.76 25.41
CA ILE A 249 -4.93 1.29 25.45
C ILE A 249 -3.48 0.78 25.65
N PRO A 250 -3.29 -0.31 26.40
CA PRO A 250 -1.94 -0.85 26.68
C PRO A 250 -1.14 -1.15 25.42
N GLU A 251 -1.81 -1.61 24.35
CA GLU A 251 -1.21 -1.99 23.08
C GLU A 251 -0.64 -0.79 22.29
N SER A 252 -1.02 0.44 22.64
CA SER A 252 -0.49 1.67 22.02
C SER A 252 0.83 2.16 22.63
N LYS A 253 1.26 1.57 23.77
CA LYS A 253 2.47 2.00 24.45
C LYS A 253 3.72 1.70 23.62
N HIS A 254 4.72 2.61 23.74
CA HIS A 254 6.01 2.51 23.06
C HIS A 254 5.96 2.55 21.51
N ILE A 255 4.79 2.84 20.92
CA ILE A 255 4.68 3.04 19.48
C ILE A 255 5.07 4.49 19.14
N GLY A 256 5.98 4.64 18.18
CA GLY A 256 6.36 5.91 17.57
C GLY A 256 6.15 5.87 16.06
N GLY A 257 6.31 7.04 15.42
CA GLY A 257 6.23 7.18 13.98
C GLY A 257 7.51 7.77 13.39
N PHE A 258 7.98 7.20 12.28
CA PHE A 258 9.08 7.72 11.48
C PHE A 258 8.53 8.16 10.13
N PRO A 259 8.33 9.47 9.90
CA PRO A 259 7.66 9.96 8.69
C PRO A 259 8.63 10.01 7.50
N VAL A 260 8.12 9.57 6.34
CA VAL A 260 8.82 9.58 5.06
C VAL A 260 7.92 10.19 4.01
N SER A 261 8.40 11.22 3.31
CA SER A 261 7.73 11.78 2.13
C SER A 261 8.10 11.01 0.86
N GLY A 262 7.25 11.07 -0.14
CA GLY A 262 7.53 10.62 -1.48
C GLY A 262 7.41 11.76 -2.50
N LEU A 263 8.33 11.77 -3.46
CA LEU A 263 8.27 12.64 -4.63
C LEU A 263 8.37 11.77 -5.87
N PHE A 264 7.67 12.13 -6.94
CA PHE A 264 7.80 11.48 -8.25
C PHE A 264 8.13 12.52 -9.32
N LEU A 265 8.85 12.10 -10.34
CA LEU A 265 8.88 12.77 -11.63
C LEU A 265 7.73 12.21 -12.47
N GLN A 266 6.82 13.08 -12.90
CA GLN A 266 5.73 12.73 -13.80
C GLN A 266 6.06 13.17 -15.22
N CYS A 267 5.92 12.27 -16.20
CA CYS A 267 6.08 12.61 -17.61
C CYS A 267 4.85 13.35 -18.15
N ARG A 268 5.08 14.43 -18.91
CA ARG A 268 4.05 15.24 -19.56
C ARG A 268 4.05 15.08 -21.09
N ASN A 269 5.03 14.39 -21.66
CA ASN A 269 5.18 14.23 -23.10
C ASN A 269 4.52 12.92 -23.58
N GLU A 270 3.42 13.02 -24.31
CA GLU A 270 2.65 11.87 -24.81
C GLU A 270 3.47 10.92 -25.70
N ARG A 271 4.44 11.45 -26.48
CA ARG A 271 5.33 10.62 -27.33
C ARG A 271 6.27 9.76 -26.48
N VAL A 272 6.69 10.26 -25.32
CA VAL A 272 7.50 9.50 -24.36
C VAL A 272 6.63 8.49 -23.63
N ILE A 273 5.45 8.91 -23.20
CA ILE A 273 4.47 8.05 -22.50
C ILE A 273 4.06 6.87 -23.35
N ALA A 274 3.86 7.05 -24.66
CA ALA A 274 3.48 5.99 -25.59
C ALA A 274 4.52 4.85 -25.68
N GLN A 275 5.82 5.15 -25.46
CA GLN A 275 6.93 4.18 -25.59
C GLN A 275 7.14 3.28 -24.36
N HIS A 276 6.34 3.44 -23.29
CA HIS A 276 6.50 2.62 -22.10
C HIS A 276 5.15 2.02 -21.68
N HIS A 277 5.14 0.70 -21.41
CA HIS A 277 3.93 -0.02 -21.02
C HIS A 277 4.26 -1.10 -20.01
N ALA A 278 4.82 -0.70 -18.86
CA ALA A 278 5.18 -1.62 -17.78
C ALA A 278 5.29 -0.88 -16.44
N LYS A 279 5.36 -1.64 -15.35
CA LYS A 279 5.96 -1.20 -14.09
C LYS A 279 7.34 -1.81 -13.99
N VAL A 280 8.37 -0.98 -13.96
CA VAL A 280 9.77 -1.43 -13.96
C VAL A 280 10.46 -1.04 -12.67
N TYR A 281 10.85 -2.03 -11.90
CA TYR A 281 11.56 -1.88 -10.64
C TYR A 281 13.04 -2.21 -10.80
N GLY A 282 13.89 -1.30 -10.31
CA GLY A 282 15.35 -1.48 -10.29
C GLY A 282 15.84 -2.08 -8.98
N THR A 283 17.14 -1.98 -8.76
CA THR A 283 17.81 -2.31 -7.50
C THR A 283 17.91 -1.09 -6.62
N ALA A 284 17.75 -1.27 -5.30
CA ALA A 284 18.08 -0.23 -4.35
C ALA A 284 19.59 0.04 -4.37
N LYS A 285 20.01 1.30 -4.30
CA LYS A 285 21.42 1.64 -4.11
C LYS A 285 21.90 1.09 -2.76
N VAL A 286 23.16 0.73 -2.67
CA VAL A 286 23.76 0.21 -1.43
C VAL A 286 23.50 1.19 -0.28
N GLY A 287 22.92 0.69 0.82
CA GLY A 287 22.55 1.50 1.99
C GLY A 287 21.22 2.25 1.87
N ALA A 288 20.53 2.17 0.73
CA ALA A 288 19.20 2.75 0.56
C ALA A 288 18.12 1.85 1.18
N PRO A 289 17.09 2.44 1.82
CA PRO A 289 16.01 1.65 2.40
C PRO A 289 15.16 0.96 1.31
N PRO A 290 14.56 -0.21 1.59
CA PRO A 290 13.75 -0.95 0.62
C PRO A 290 12.62 -0.15 -0.03
N MET A 291 12.14 0.91 0.63
CA MET A 291 11.07 1.78 0.13
C MET A 291 11.54 2.84 -0.89
N SER A 292 12.84 2.99 -1.10
CA SER A 292 13.43 3.95 -2.03
C SER A 292 13.97 3.28 -3.30
N VAL A 293 13.55 2.06 -3.58
CA VAL A 293 13.85 1.39 -4.85
C VAL A 293 13.29 2.24 -5.99
N PRO A 294 14.13 2.73 -6.91
CA PRO A 294 13.64 3.50 -8.04
C PRO A 294 12.84 2.59 -8.99
N HIS A 295 11.72 3.11 -9.47
CA HIS A 295 10.88 2.42 -10.45
C HIS A 295 10.28 3.41 -11.44
N LEU A 296 10.05 2.94 -12.66
CA LEU A 296 9.38 3.65 -13.73
C LEU A 296 8.03 2.98 -13.99
N ASP A 297 6.95 3.67 -13.66
CA ASP A 297 5.61 3.12 -13.70
C ASP A 297 4.76 3.74 -14.78
N THR A 298 4.18 2.92 -15.65
CA THR A 298 2.97 3.30 -16.36
C THR A 298 1.82 3.34 -15.35
N ARG A 299 1.04 4.42 -15.40
CA ARG A 299 -0.17 4.61 -14.60
C ARG A 299 -1.34 4.97 -15.50
N TYR A 300 -2.52 4.46 -15.15
CA TYR A 300 -3.79 4.87 -15.74
C TYR A 300 -4.62 5.62 -14.70
N ILE A 301 -4.81 6.93 -14.93
CA ILE A 301 -5.50 7.83 -14.01
C ILE A 301 -6.58 8.56 -14.79
N ASN A 302 -7.84 8.41 -14.37
CA ASN A 302 -8.98 9.01 -15.06
C ASN A 302 -8.98 8.73 -16.58
N GLY A 303 -8.73 7.46 -16.94
CA GLY A 303 -8.64 7.01 -18.32
C GLY A 303 -7.39 7.45 -19.11
N LYS A 304 -6.52 8.28 -18.53
CA LYS A 304 -5.31 8.78 -19.20
C LYS A 304 -4.06 8.02 -18.74
N LYS A 305 -3.23 7.65 -19.71
CA LYS A 305 -1.91 7.07 -19.46
C LYS A 305 -0.90 8.15 -19.06
N THR A 306 -0.10 7.89 -18.05
CA THR A 306 1.04 8.74 -17.63
C THR A 306 2.19 7.86 -17.15
N LEU A 307 3.40 8.44 -17.03
CA LEU A 307 4.54 7.77 -16.42
C LEU A 307 4.92 8.49 -15.13
N LEU A 308 5.21 7.72 -14.09
CA LEU A 308 5.80 8.18 -12.85
C LEU A 308 7.16 7.52 -12.65
N PHE A 309 8.17 8.30 -12.27
CA PHE A 309 9.48 7.80 -11.88
C PHE A 309 9.83 8.22 -10.45
N GLY A 310 10.25 7.28 -9.64
CA GLY A 310 10.61 7.47 -8.22
C GLY A 310 10.40 6.18 -7.42
N PRO A 311 10.03 6.27 -6.13
CA PRO A 311 9.92 7.50 -5.35
C PRO A 311 11.28 8.06 -4.94
N PHE A 312 11.39 9.38 -4.90
CA PHE A 312 12.45 10.04 -4.15
C PHE A 312 11.97 10.18 -2.72
N ALA A 313 12.38 9.24 -1.88
CA ALA A 313 11.95 9.20 -0.49
C ALA A 313 12.74 10.23 0.33
N GLY A 314 12.05 11.12 1.03
CA GLY A 314 12.68 12.16 1.83
C GLY A 314 12.16 12.20 3.26
N PHE A 315 12.91 12.85 4.15
CA PHE A 315 12.44 13.11 5.50
C PHE A 315 11.41 14.26 5.49
N THR A 316 10.36 14.13 6.29
CA THR A 316 9.38 15.19 6.54
C THR A 316 8.89 15.07 7.99
N PRO A 317 8.65 16.18 8.71
CA PRO A 317 8.02 16.11 10.01
C PRO A 317 6.49 15.92 9.94
N LYS A 318 5.89 16.04 8.75
CA LYS A 318 4.45 15.85 8.53
C LYS A 318 4.10 14.37 8.42
N PHE A 319 3.00 13.97 9.03
CA PHE A 319 2.47 12.60 8.93
C PHE A 319 1.49 12.40 7.78
N LEU A 320 0.89 13.48 7.31
CA LEU A 320 -0.04 13.52 6.18
C LEU A 320 0.39 14.61 5.20
N LYS A 321 0.01 14.50 3.94
CA LYS A 321 0.27 15.52 2.91
C LYS A 321 -0.31 16.87 3.32
N TYR A 322 -1.50 16.85 3.88
CA TYR A 322 -2.21 18.00 4.45
C TYR A 322 -2.05 18.12 5.98
N GLY A 323 -1.00 17.48 6.53
CA GLY A 323 -0.68 17.48 7.96
C GLY A 323 0.15 18.70 8.39
N SER A 324 0.49 18.72 9.68
CA SER A 324 1.28 19.78 10.32
C SER A 324 2.77 19.43 10.40
N ALA A 325 3.64 20.44 10.30
CA ALA A 325 5.07 20.28 10.58
C ALA A 325 5.37 19.89 12.05
N TRP A 326 4.39 20.01 12.93
CA TRP A 326 4.46 19.60 14.34
C TRP A 326 4.06 18.15 14.59
N ASP A 327 3.59 17.40 13.59
CA ASP A 327 3.05 16.05 13.78
C ASP A 327 4.08 15.11 14.43
N LEU A 328 5.33 15.12 13.95
CA LEU A 328 6.39 14.30 14.54
C LEU A 328 6.67 14.68 15.98
N ALA A 329 6.90 15.97 16.27
CA ALA A 329 7.19 16.45 17.63
C ALA A 329 6.01 16.14 18.57
N ALA A 330 4.78 16.37 18.14
CA ALA A 330 3.57 16.09 18.91
C ALA A 330 3.33 14.60 19.16
N SER A 331 3.91 13.70 18.35
CA SER A 331 3.81 12.24 18.53
C SER A 331 4.78 11.70 19.58
N ILE A 332 5.80 12.47 19.97
CA ILE A 332 6.76 12.06 20.98
C ILE A 332 6.15 12.28 22.37
N LYS A 333 6.00 11.20 23.13
CA LYS A 333 5.43 11.15 24.47
C LYS A 333 6.45 10.53 25.44
N ALA A 334 6.28 10.75 26.74
CA ALA A 334 7.19 10.18 27.75
C ALA A 334 7.39 8.65 27.60
N HIS A 335 6.31 7.93 27.23
CA HIS A 335 6.33 6.46 27.09
C HIS A 335 7.03 5.95 25.82
N ASN A 336 7.22 6.78 24.77
CA ASN A 336 7.86 6.38 23.52
C ASN A 336 9.12 7.18 23.16
N ALA A 337 9.47 8.22 23.93
CA ALA A 337 10.60 9.10 23.63
C ALA A 337 11.92 8.34 23.46
N LEU A 338 12.18 7.37 24.35
CA LEU A 338 13.39 6.54 24.29
C LEU A 338 13.39 5.66 23.03
N SER A 339 12.25 5.03 22.68
CA SER A 339 12.12 4.19 21.47
C SER A 339 12.32 5.01 20.20
N VAL A 340 11.78 6.23 20.14
CA VAL A 340 11.96 7.15 18.99
C VAL A 340 13.41 7.61 18.88
N ALA A 341 14.06 7.98 19.99
CA ALA A 341 15.47 8.38 20.02
C ALA A 341 16.39 7.23 19.56
N MET A 342 16.18 6.02 20.10
CA MET A 342 16.96 4.83 19.72
C MET A 342 16.75 4.46 18.26
N ALA A 343 15.53 4.59 17.72
CA ALA A 343 15.26 4.39 16.29
C ALA A 343 16.05 5.39 15.42
N GLY A 344 16.10 6.67 15.81
CA GLY A 344 16.88 7.69 15.12
C GLY A 344 18.39 7.38 15.12
N ILE A 345 18.94 6.96 16.24
CA ILE A 345 20.37 6.60 16.39
C ILE A 345 20.69 5.35 15.56
N LYS A 346 19.94 4.27 15.73
CA LYS A 346 20.16 2.99 15.04
C LYS A 346 20.01 3.12 13.51
N ASN A 347 19.11 3.99 13.06
CA ASN A 347 18.85 4.23 11.65
C ASN A 347 19.45 5.55 11.15
N TRP A 348 20.59 5.98 11.73
CA TRP A 348 21.25 7.23 11.34
C TRP A 348 21.60 7.27 9.85
N THR A 349 22.09 6.18 9.30
CA THR A 349 22.38 6.05 7.85
C THR A 349 21.13 6.29 7.00
N LEU A 350 20.00 5.72 7.40
CA LEU A 350 18.71 5.95 6.76
C LEU A 350 18.27 7.42 6.89
N THR A 351 18.36 7.99 8.08
CA THR A 351 17.99 9.39 8.33
C THR A 351 18.83 10.34 7.46
N ARG A 352 20.15 10.12 7.44
CA ARG A 352 21.07 10.88 6.58
C ARG A 352 20.72 10.74 5.09
N TYR A 353 20.45 9.52 4.63
CA TYR A 353 20.01 9.27 3.26
C TYR A 353 18.73 10.05 2.92
N LEU A 354 17.71 10.01 3.78
CA LEU A 354 16.45 10.73 3.55
C LEU A 354 16.63 12.25 3.53
N LEU A 355 17.51 12.80 4.38
CA LEU A 355 17.86 14.22 4.35
C LEU A 355 18.58 14.60 3.05
N GLN A 356 19.48 13.76 2.55
CA GLN A 356 20.14 13.95 1.26
C GLN A 356 19.11 13.91 0.10
N GLN A 357 18.14 13.02 0.13
CA GLN A 357 17.11 12.92 -0.89
C GLN A 357 16.21 14.17 -0.96
N VAL A 358 15.92 14.82 0.18
CA VAL A 358 15.17 16.09 0.21
C VAL A 358 15.96 17.20 -0.48
N SER A 359 17.27 17.24 -0.31
CA SER A 359 18.16 18.29 -0.85
C SER A 359 18.47 18.14 -2.34
N LEU A 360 18.08 17.02 -2.99
CA LEU A 360 18.33 16.83 -4.42
C LEU A 360 17.65 17.92 -5.25
N SER A 361 18.40 18.51 -6.16
CA SER A 361 17.86 19.43 -7.19
C SER A 361 17.03 18.66 -8.23
N LYS A 362 16.26 19.39 -9.04
CA LYS A 362 15.55 18.77 -10.18
C LYS A 362 16.53 18.08 -11.12
N THR A 363 17.66 18.71 -11.43
CA THR A 363 18.71 18.16 -12.31
C THR A 363 19.25 16.83 -11.79
N GLN A 364 19.59 16.77 -10.49
CA GLN A 364 20.08 15.53 -9.88
C GLN A 364 19.01 14.40 -9.91
N ARG A 365 17.73 14.71 -9.74
CA ARG A 365 16.64 13.73 -9.90
C ARG A 365 16.51 13.27 -11.36
N MET A 366 16.69 14.19 -12.31
CA MET A 366 16.72 13.84 -13.74
C MET A 366 17.90 12.95 -14.08
N ASP A 367 19.07 13.13 -13.46
CA ASP A 367 20.23 12.26 -13.67
C ASP A 367 19.96 10.83 -13.17
N ILE A 368 19.27 10.69 -12.02
CA ILE A 368 18.81 9.38 -11.54
C ILE A 368 17.78 8.75 -12.51
N LEU A 369 16.88 9.54 -13.08
CA LEU A 369 15.96 9.04 -14.11
C LEU A 369 16.73 8.57 -15.36
N ARG A 370 17.82 9.25 -15.75
CA ARG A 370 18.63 8.85 -16.91
C ARG A 370 19.36 7.51 -16.73
N GLU A 371 19.54 7.05 -15.49
CA GLU A 371 19.97 5.66 -15.23
C GLU A 371 18.92 4.65 -15.77
N PHE A 372 17.63 5.02 -15.80
CA PHE A 372 16.52 4.22 -16.36
C PHE A 372 16.22 4.57 -17.82
N VAL A 373 16.13 5.85 -18.14
CA VAL A 373 15.77 6.39 -19.45
C VAL A 373 16.89 7.30 -19.93
N PRO A 374 17.94 6.76 -20.60
CA PRO A 374 19.18 7.49 -20.91
C PRO A 374 18.96 8.82 -21.65
N ASN A 375 17.96 8.91 -22.53
CA ASN A 375 17.66 10.09 -23.33
C ASN A 375 16.56 10.99 -22.72
N ALA A 376 16.24 10.86 -21.41
CA ALA A 376 15.24 11.68 -20.75
C ALA A 376 15.62 13.17 -20.78
N ARG A 377 14.65 14.02 -21.19
CA ARG A 377 14.81 15.48 -21.30
C ARG A 377 14.08 16.19 -20.18
N ASP A 378 14.70 17.16 -19.53
CA ASP A 378 14.16 17.88 -18.36
C ASP A 378 12.79 18.53 -18.60
N LYS A 379 12.53 19.00 -19.82
CA LYS A 379 11.26 19.64 -20.19
C LYS A 379 10.08 18.69 -20.24
N ASP A 380 10.32 17.38 -20.36
CA ASP A 380 9.26 16.37 -20.49
C ASP A 380 8.78 15.88 -19.11
N TRP A 381 9.46 16.25 -18.02
CA TRP A 381 9.21 15.74 -16.67
C TRP A 381 9.00 16.85 -15.64
N GLU A 382 8.01 16.66 -14.79
CA GLU A 382 7.64 17.55 -13.70
C GLU A 382 7.69 16.85 -12.36
N LEU A 383 8.20 17.54 -11.32
CA LEU A 383 8.24 17.03 -9.96
C LEU A 383 6.86 17.17 -9.30
N ILE A 384 6.32 16.05 -8.79
CA ILE A 384 5.06 16.05 -8.04
C ILE A 384 5.28 15.51 -6.62
N VAL A 385 4.49 16.04 -5.67
CA VAL A 385 4.49 15.57 -4.28
C VAL A 385 3.49 14.41 -4.16
N ALA A 386 3.98 13.25 -3.76
CA ALA A 386 3.18 12.07 -3.46
C ALA A 386 2.65 12.09 -2.01
N GLY A 387 2.10 10.96 -1.57
CA GLY A 387 1.63 10.80 -0.20
C GLY A 387 2.75 10.71 0.82
N GLN A 388 2.40 10.97 2.08
CA GLN A 388 3.26 10.75 3.23
C GLN A 388 3.11 9.30 3.74
N ARG A 389 4.19 8.77 4.31
CA ARG A 389 4.21 7.45 4.95
C ARG A 389 4.78 7.60 6.35
N VAL A 390 4.17 6.95 7.31
CA VAL A 390 4.68 6.90 8.68
C VAL A 390 5.05 5.46 8.97
N GLN A 391 6.36 5.17 9.03
CA GLN A 391 6.86 3.87 9.45
C GLN A 391 6.70 3.73 10.96
N ILE A 392 6.45 2.52 11.41
CA ILE A 392 6.23 2.24 12.82
C ILE A 392 7.58 2.08 13.51
N ILE A 393 7.72 2.76 14.64
CA ILE A 393 8.78 2.49 15.62
C ILE A 393 8.14 1.72 16.77
N LYS A 394 8.68 0.54 17.11
CA LYS A 394 8.19 -0.30 18.18
C LYS A 394 9.34 -0.99 18.90
N ASP A 395 9.19 -1.25 20.18
CA ASP A 395 10.13 -2.08 20.90
C ASP A 395 9.88 -3.56 20.57
N SER A 396 10.96 -4.32 20.39
CA SER A 396 10.93 -5.79 20.33
C SER A 396 11.23 -6.37 21.71
N ALA A 397 11.15 -7.69 21.86
CA ALA A 397 11.49 -8.37 23.10
C ALA A 397 12.95 -8.13 23.53
N THR A 398 13.86 -7.92 22.58
CA THR A 398 15.30 -7.80 22.80
C THR A 398 15.83 -6.38 22.57
N GLU A 399 15.10 -5.51 21.84
CA GLU A 399 15.61 -4.22 21.41
C GLU A 399 14.57 -3.11 21.47
N LYS A 400 15.01 -1.92 21.87
CA LYS A 400 14.19 -0.70 21.80
C LYS A 400 14.36 0.03 20.49
N GLY A 401 13.27 0.64 20.02
CA GLY A 401 13.29 1.52 18.86
C GLY A 401 13.57 0.80 17.53
N VAL A 402 12.95 -0.34 17.30
CA VAL A 402 13.04 -1.07 16.03
C VAL A 402 12.11 -0.44 15.00
N LEU A 403 12.64 -0.06 13.83
CA LEU A 403 11.86 0.43 12.71
C LEU A 403 11.22 -0.76 11.99
N GLN A 404 9.89 -0.80 11.97
CA GLN A 404 9.14 -1.87 11.32
C GLN A 404 8.62 -1.42 9.95
N PHE A 405 8.79 -2.30 8.95
CA PHE A 405 8.32 -2.07 7.60
C PHE A 405 7.05 -2.86 7.34
N GLY A 406 6.10 -2.22 6.65
CA GLY A 406 4.80 -2.81 6.35
C GLY A 406 3.67 -2.18 7.15
N THR A 407 2.57 -2.90 7.28
CA THR A 407 1.36 -2.48 8.00
C THR A 407 1.19 -3.29 9.29
N GLU A 408 0.71 -2.64 10.34
CA GLU A 408 0.38 -3.27 11.62
C GLU A 408 -1.03 -2.90 12.06
N VAL A 409 -1.80 -3.89 12.46
CA VAL A 409 -3.12 -3.72 13.07
C VAL A 409 -2.98 -3.81 14.59
N VAL A 410 -3.16 -2.68 15.26
CA VAL A 410 -3.22 -2.58 16.73
C VAL A 410 -4.67 -2.68 17.16
N CYS A 411 -5.01 -3.71 17.96
CA CYS A 411 -6.37 -3.90 18.48
C CYS A 411 -6.36 -3.82 19.99
N ALA A 412 -7.36 -3.17 20.57
CA ALA A 412 -7.61 -3.26 22.00
C ALA A 412 -7.97 -4.71 22.36
N GLN A 413 -7.52 -5.17 23.55
CA GLN A 413 -7.71 -6.54 24.00
C GLN A 413 -9.21 -6.95 24.08
N ASP A 414 -10.09 -6.02 24.37
CA ASP A 414 -11.54 -6.24 24.42
C ASP A 414 -12.23 -6.20 23.05
N GLY A 415 -11.49 -5.97 21.96
CA GLY A 415 -12.01 -5.90 20.60
C GLY A 415 -12.81 -4.64 20.28
N SER A 416 -12.86 -3.63 21.16
CA SER A 416 -13.65 -2.40 20.97
C SER A 416 -12.97 -1.34 20.09
N LEU A 417 -11.69 -1.53 19.75
CA LEU A 417 -10.92 -0.61 18.93
C LEU A 417 -9.91 -1.34 18.08
N ALA A 418 -9.76 -0.89 16.83
CA ALA A 418 -8.64 -1.25 15.98
C ALA A 418 -8.04 0.00 15.34
N ALA A 419 -6.73 0.04 15.18
CA ALA A 419 -6.01 1.09 14.47
C ALA A 419 -5.06 0.47 13.46
N LEU A 420 -4.97 1.08 12.27
CA LEU A 420 -3.99 0.71 11.27
C LEU A 420 -2.84 1.70 11.27
N LEU A 421 -1.63 1.17 11.40
CA LEU A 421 -0.38 1.92 11.33
C LEU A 421 0.53 1.37 10.23
N GLY A 422 1.55 2.15 9.85
CA GLY A 422 2.59 1.73 8.92
C GLY A 422 2.31 2.08 7.46
N ALA A 423 3.02 1.38 6.56
CA ALA A 423 3.06 1.69 5.14
C ALA A 423 2.99 0.43 4.26
N SER A 424 3.30 0.61 2.96
CA SER A 424 3.25 -0.43 1.91
C SER A 424 3.85 -1.80 2.31
N PRO A 425 3.25 -2.90 1.81
CA PRO A 425 2.14 -2.97 0.88
C PRO A 425 0.77 -2.93 1.57
N GLY A 426 0.21 -1.74 1.81
CA GLY A 426 -1.08 -1.60 2.49
C GLY A 426 -2.27 -1.78 1.55
N ALA A 427 -2.40 -0.89 0.55
CA ALA A 427 -3.60 -0.82 -0.30
C ALA A 427 -3.87 -2.12 -1.08
N SER A 428 -2.84 -2.76 -1.65
CA SER A 428 -2.97 -4.05 -2.36
C SER A 428 -3.41 -5.21 -1.45
N THR A 429 -3.19 -5.08 -0.15
CA THR A 429 -3.54 -6.09 0.85
C THR A 429 -4.64 -5.60 1.80
N SER A 430 -5.46 -4.64 1.36
CA SER A 430 -6.51 -4.05 2.19
C SER A 430 -7.52 -5.09 2.69
N VAL A 431 -7.91 -6.03 1.83
CA VAL A 431 -8.87 -7.07 2.20
C VAL A 431 -8.32 -7.98 3.33
N PRO A 432 -7.19 -8.69 3.18
CA PRO A 432 -6.70 -9.54 4.26
C PRO A 432 -6.40 -8.76 5.55
N ILE A 433 -5.98 -7.49 5.47
CA ILE A 433 -5.78 -6.66 6.67
C ILE A 433 -7.11 -6.36 7.36
N MET A 434 -8.15 -6.01 6.62
CA MET A 434 -9.47 -5.74 7.22
C MET A 434 -10.16 -7.01 7.70
N LEU A 435 -9.91 -8.16 7.08
CA LEU A 435 -10.34 -9.46 7.61
C LEU A 435 -9.70 -9.78 8.96
N GLN A 436 -8.43 -9.40 9.19
CA GLN A 436 -7.82 -9.53 10.52
C GLN A 436 -8.56 -8.68 11.56
N VAL A 437 -9.00 -7.46 11.21
CA VAL A 437 -9.81 -6.63 12.10
C VAL A 437 -11.14 -7.32 12.41
N LEU A 438 -11.83 -7.82 11.39
CA LEU A 438 -13.10 -8.55 11.59
C LEU A 438 -12.93 -9.78 12.48
N GLN A 439 -11.89 -10.58 12.23
CA GLN A 439 -11.61 -11.78 13.03
C GLN A 439 -11.29 -11.45 14.49
N LYS A 440 -10.49 -10.40 14.74
CA LYS A 440 -10.07 -10.02 16.09
C LYS A 440 -11.19 -9.33 16.88
N CYS A 441 -11.99 -8.47 16.22
CA CYS A 441 -12.93 -7.59 16.89
C CYS A 441 -14.40 -8.06 16.79
N PHE A 442 -14.75 -8.85 15.76
CA PHE A 442 -16.14 -9.19 15.46
C PHE A 442 -16.42 -10.70 15.32
N SER A 443 -15.46 -11.58 15.55
CA SER A 443 -15.65 -13.02 15.36
C SER A 443 -16.83 -13.59 16.16
N LYS A 444 -17.10 -13.04 17.33
CA LYS A 444 -18.24 -13.44 18.17
C LYS A 444 -19.60 -12.91 17.70
N HIS A 445 -19.60 -11.93 16.78
CA HIS A 445 -20.80 -11.24 16.30
C HIS A 445 -21.22 -11.72 14.90
N ILE A 446 -20.35 -12.41 14.18
CA ILE A 446 -20.65 -12.88 12.82
C ILE A 446 -20.78 -14.41 12.85
N MET A 447 -22.01 -14.87 12.71
CA MET A 447 -22.29 -16.31 12.63
C MET A 447 -21.69 -16.86 11.32
N ASP A 448 -21.03 -18.04 11.40
CA ASP A 448 -20.43 -18.75 10.26
C ASP A 448 -19.50 -17.89 9.39
N LEU A 449 -18.74 -16.94 10.01
CA LEU A 449 -17.81 -16.06 9.30
C LEU A 449 -16.93 -16.81 8.28
N PRO A 450 -16.30 -17.94 8.59
CA PRO A 450 -15.49 -18.67 7.61
C PRO A 450 -16.26 -19.08 6.36
N LYS A 451 -17.47 -19.63 6.51
CA LYS A 451 -18.32 -20.05 5.39
C LYS A 451 -18.78 -18.87 4.53
N ARG A 452 -19.15 -17.76 5.16
CA ARG A 452 -19.52 -16.54 4.43
C ARG A 452 -18.34 -15.97 3.64
N LEU A 453 -17.14 -15.98 4.22
CA LEU A 453 -15.93 -15.54 3.54
C LEU A 453 -15.52 -16.49 2.41
N GLN A 454 -15.72 -17.80 2.52
CA GLN A 454 -15.48 -18.74 1.43
C GLN A 454 -16.42 -18.53 0.23
N THR A 455 -17.64 -18.07 0.47
CA THR A 455 -18.57 -17.67 -0.60
C THR A 455 -18.06 -16.42 -1.34
N MET A 456 -17.43 -15.49 -0.64
CA MET A 456 -16.89 -14.27 -1.23
C MET A 456 -15.49 -14.47 -1.86
N MET A 457 -14.70 -15.38 -1.28
CA MET A 457 -13.33 -15.68 -1.68
C MET A 457 -13.12 -17.20 -1.64
N PRO A 458 -13.21 -17.91 -2.76
CA PRO A 458 -13.14 -19.37 -2.83
C PRO A 458 -11.90 -19.98 -2.18
N SER A 459 -10.78 -19.25 -2.15
CA SER A 459 -9.55 -19.72 -1.48
C SER A 459 -9.46 -19.43 0.02
N PHE A 460 -10.49 -18.82 0.62
CA PHE A 460 -10.42 -18.46 2.04
C PHE A 460 -10.24 -19.72 2.91
N GLY A 461 -9.20 -19.73 3.73
CA GLY A 461 -8.85 -20.89 4.59
C GLY A 461 -8.13 -22.03 3.86
N GLN A 462 -7.79 -21.86 2.58
CA GLN A 462 -7.05 -22.84 1.77
C GLN A 462 -5.77 -22.21 1.22
N SER A 463 -4.70 -22.98 1.13
CA SER A 463 -3.45 -22.55 0.47
C SER A 463 -3.59 -22.67 -1.05
N LEU A 464 -3.43 -21.56 -1.76
CA LEU A 464 -3.37 -21.57 -3.21
C LEU A 464 -2.07 -22.19 -3.74
N SER A 465 -1.00 -22.19 -2.94
CA SER A 465 0.28 -22.82 -3.28
C SER A 465 0.16 -24.33 -3.39
N ASP A 466 -0.71 -24.95 -2.57
CA ASP A 466 -0.84 -26.39 -2.45
C ASP A 466 -1.93 -26.96 -3.38
N SER A 467 -2.69 -26.10 -4.06
CA SER A 467 -3.79 -26.50 -4.95
C SER A 467 -3.71 -25.78 -6.30
N PRO A 468 -2.97 -26.31 -7.29
CA PRO A 468 -2.84 -25.72 -8.62
C PRO A 468 -4.18 -25.56 -9.34
N GLU A 469 -5.12 -26.50 -9.17
CA GLU A 469 -6.45 -26.44 -9.75
C GLU A 469 -7.28 -25.30 -9.17
N LEU A 470 -7.25 -25.11 -7.84
CA LEU A 470 -7.91 -24.00 -7.17
C LEU A 470 -7.29 -22.66 -7.62
N LEU A 471 -5.96 -22.60 -7.70
CA LEU A 471 -5.25 -21.42 -8.17
C LEU A 471 -5.68 -21.03 -9.59
N GLN A 472 -5.74 -22.00 -10.51
CA GLN A 472 -6.15 -21.74 -11.90
C GLN A 472 -7.60 -21.27 -11.98
N ARG A 473 -8.51 -21.92 -11.24
CA ARG A 473 -9.91 -21.50 -11.16
C ARG A 473 -10.05 -20.07 -10.65
N VAL A 474 -9.39 -19.76 -9.53
CA VAL A 474 -9.43 -18.43 -8.92
C VAL A 474 -8.86 -17.37 -9.87
N ARG A 475 -7.77 -17.65 -10.59
CA ARG A 475 -7.20 -16.74 -11.59
C ARG A 475 -8.18 -16.46 -12.72
N ASN A 476 -8.82 -17.48 -13.24
CA ASN A 476 -9.82 -17.33 -14.31
C ASN A 476 -11.03 -16.49 -13.84
N GLU A 477 -11.54 -16.75 -12.64
CA GLU A 477 -12.65 -15.97 -12.06
C GLU A 477 -12.28 -14.49 -11.87
N ILE A 478 -11.08 -14.21 -11.36
CA ILE A 478 -10.54 -12.85 -11.21
C ILE A 478 -10.41 -12.19 -12.59
N GLU A 479 -9.83 -12.87 -13.56
CA GLU A 479 -9.59 -12.35 -14.91
C GLU A 479 -10.87 -11.93 -15.61
N VAL A 480 -11.89 -12.77 -15.54
CA VAL A 480 -13.21 -12.49 -16.13
C VAL A 480 -13.90 -11.34 -15.39
N ALA A 481 -14.02 -11.43 -14.07
CA ALA A 481 -14.76 -10.46 -13.28
C ALA A 481 -14.11 -9.05 -13.32
N LEU A 482 -12.79 -8.97 -13.23
CA LEU A 482 -12.06 -7.71 -13.26
C LEU A 482 -11.68 -7.25 -14.68
N GLN A 483 -12.14 -7.94 -15.72
CA GLN A 483 -11.91 -7.60 -17.13
C GLN A 483 -10.41 -7.44 -17.45
N LEU A 484 -9.59 -8.39 -16.95
CA LEU A 484 -8.13 -8.36 -17.09
C LEU A 484 -7.64 -9.16 -18.32
N ALA A 485 -8.51 -9.77 -19.12
CA ALA A 485 -8.12 -10.33 -20.39
C ALA A 485 -7.54 -9.23 -21.30
N ASP A 486 -6.50 -9.56 -22.06
CA ASP A 486 -5.92 -8.65 -23.05
C ASP A 486 -7.00 -8.28 -24.08
N ASP A 487 -7.06 -6.98 -24.43
CA ASP A 487 -7.90 -6.46 -25.51
C ASP A 487 -7.33 -6.89 -26.87
#